data_0e47b2fb3cac25d8134f7f0c9e12e291
#
_entry.id   0e47b2fb3cac25d8134f7f0c9e12e291
#
_cell.length_a   1.000
_cell.length_b   1.000
_cell.length_c   1.000
_cell.angle_alpha   90.00
_cell.angle_beta   90.00
_cell.angle_gamma   90.00
#
_symmetry.space_group_name_H-M   'P 1'
#
loop_
_entity.id
_entity.type
_entity.pdbx_description
1 polymer ?
#
loop_
_entity_poly.entity_id
_entity_poly.type
_entity_poly.pdbx_seq_one_letter_code
_entity_poly.pdbx_strand_id
1 'polypeptide(L)'
;MPNRQRGMTAAEPPAPGRDCTRCPRLVALRDELRRRHPAWHKAPVPSFGSVDGRLLVVGLAPGLKGANRSGRPFTGDFAGDLLFATLVKFGLAEGAYRAPRDDQAWSGDTLSLVDARLTNAVRCLPPDNKPLPAEIKTCRDFLAGEITAMTRLRAIVALGRVAHDAALAALSLKPSSAAFGHGRIHALPPGLLLADSYHCSRYNTNTGRLTPAMFEAVFAAVVDRLGAAS
;
A
#
# COMPACT_ATOMS: atom_id res chain seq x y z
N MET A 1 -40.74 9.70 9.02
CA MET A 1 -39.64 8.73 9.25
C MET A 1 -38.76 8.72 8.02
N PRO A 2 -37.52 9.24 8.03
CA PRO A 2 -36.68 9.22 6.86
C PRO A 2 -36.02 7.83 6.73
N ASN A 3 -36.26 7.22 5.58
CA ASN A 3 -35.67 5.97 5.13
C ASN A 3 -34.12 6.17 4.95
N ARG A 4 -33.34 5.63 5.86
CA ARG A 4 -31.88 5.52 5.69
C ARG A 4 -31.63 4.49 4.59
N GLN A 5 -31.40 4.97 3.37
CA GLN A 5 -30.78 4.17 2.32
C GLN A 5 -29.42 3.72 2.85
N ARG A 6 -29.31 2.44 3.22
CA ARG A 6 -28.01 1.78 3.42
C ARG A 6 -27.31 1.78 2.06
N GLY A 7 -26.34 2.66 1.89
CA GLY A 7 -25.46 2.61 0.75
C GLY A 7 -24.86 1.20 0.65
N MET A 8 -25.00 0.56 -0.49
CA MET A 8 -24.31 -0.69 -0.79
C MET A 8 -22.81 -0.42 -0.69
N THR A 9 -22.16 -0.95 0.34
CA THR A 9 -20.69 -0.95 0.41
C THR A 9 -20.16 -1.78 -0.76
N ALA A 10 -19.22 -1.23 -1.52
CA ALA A 10 -18.60 -1.97 -2.62
C ALA A 10 -17.98 -3.27 -2.09
N ALA A 11 -18.11 -4.35 -2.87
CA ALA A 11 -17.57 -5.66 -2.47
C ALA A 11 -16.05 -5.61 -2.40
N GLU A 12 -15.48 -6.23 -1.35
CA GLU A 12 -14.03 -6.35 -1.24
C GLU A 12 -13.44 -7.09 -2.46
N PRO A 13 -12.35 -6.59 -3.05
CA PRO A 13 -11.72 -7.19 -4.21
C PRO A 13 -11.12 -8.56 -3.89
N PRO A 14 -10.93 -9.43 -4.91
CA PRO A 14 -10.21 -10.67 -4.73
C PRO A 14 -8.82 -10.42 -4.14
N ALA A 15 -8.50 -11.10 -3.04
CA ALA A 15 -7.21 -11.03 -2.36
C ALA A 15 -6.57 -12.41 -2.29
N PRO A 16 -5.23 -12.53 -2.22
CA PRO A 16 -4.60 -13.83 -2.04
C PRO A 16 -4.98 -14.41 -0.69
N GLY A 17 -5.48 -15.64 -0.68
CA GLY A 17 -5.79 -16.37 0.56
C GLY A 17 -4.53 -16.59 1.40
N ARG A 18 -4.73 -16.91 2.71
CA ARG A 18 -3.65 -17.12 3.69
C ARG A 18 -2.56 -18.08 3.20
N ASP A 19 -2.95 -19.07 2.42
CA ASP A 19 -2.07 -20.15 1.93
C ASP A 19 -1.84 -20.08 0.42
N CYS A 20 -1.90 -18.90 -0.17
CA CYS A 20 -1.62 -18.67 -1.58
C CYS A 20 -0.32 -19.37 -2.01
N THR A 21 -0.38 -20.18 -3.07
CA THR A 21 0.74 -21.01 -3.57
C THR A 21 1.38 -20.49 -4.85
N ARG A 22 0.95 -19.34 -5.37
CA ARG A 22 1.33 -18.83 -6.71
C ARG A 22 2.83 -18.55 -6.88
N CYS A 23 3.59 -18.32 -5.77
CA CYS A 23 5.00 -17.95 -5.79
C CYS A 23 5.83 -18.90 -4.92
N PRO A 24 6.40 -20.00 -5.46
CA PRO A 24 7.05 -21.05 -4.67
C PRO A 24 8.14 -20.53 -3.73
N ARG A 25 8.98 -19.58 -4.17
CA ARG A 25 10.03 -18.97 -3.34
C ARG A 25 9.47 -18.24 -2.12
N LEU A 26 8.37 -17.50 -2.30
CA LEU A 26 7.70 -16.77 -1.21
C LEU A 26 6.94 -17.72 -0.27
N VAL A 27 6.43 -18.82 -0.80
CA VAL A 27 5.83 -19.91 -0.02
C VAL A 27 6.87 -20.53 0.91
N ALA A 28 8.02 -20.92 0.37
CA ALA A 28 9.10 -21.54 1.15
C ALA A 28 9.54 -20.62 2.31
N LEU A 29 9.77 -19.33 2.06
CA LEU A 29 10.10 -18.36 3.10
C LEU A 29 8.98 -18.21 4.13
N ARG A 30 7.73 -18.13 3.68
CA ARG A 30 6.56 -18.04 4.59
C ARG A 30 6.47 -19.24 5.51
N ASP A 31 6.68 -20.45 5.00
CA ASP A 31 6.59 -21.69 5.77
C ASP A 31 7.75 -21.82 6.76
N GLU A 32 8.96 -21.38 6.39
CA GLU A 32 10.08 -21.25 7.33
C GLU A 32 9.73 -20.28 8.48
N LEU A 33 9.23 -19.08 8.15
CA LEU A 33 8.88 -18.07 9.14
C LEU A 33 7.71 -18.50 10.04
N ARG A 34 6.77 -19.29 9.53
CA ARG A 34 5.68 -19.86 10.33
C ARG A 34 6.21 -20.78 11.44
N ARG A 35 7.27 -21.52 11.19
CA ARG A 35 7.93 -22.35 12.22
C ARG A 35 8.69 -21.52 13.24
N ARG A 36 9.39 -20.44 12.76
CA ARG A 36 10.27 -19.62 13.61
C ARG A 36 9.52 -18.63 14.49
N HIS A 37 8.40 -18.10 14.02
CA HIS A 37 7.65 -17.01 14.67
C HIS A 37 6.15 -17.34 14.74
N PRO A 38 5.69 -18.31 15.54
CA PRO A 38 4.29 -18.78 15.52
C PRO A 38 3.26 -17.69 15.79
N ALA A 39 3.59 -16.64 16.53
CA ALA A 39 2.67 -15.54 16.87
C ALA A 39 2.50 -14.48 15.77
N TRP A 40 3.32 -14.49 14.72
CA TRP A 40 3.24 -13.47 13.67
C TRP A 40 2.18 -13.80 12.61
N HIS A 41 1.78 -12.81 11.79
CA HIS A 41 0.80 -12.98 10.71
C HIS A 41 1.24 -14.00 9.64
N LYS A 42 2.43 -13.86 9.09
CA LYS A 42 3.10 -14.77 8.11
C LYS A 42 2.16 -15.33 7.04
N ALA A 43 1.48 -14.45 6.37
CA ALA A 43 0.57 -14.75 5.26
C ALA A 43 0.64 -13.60 4.24
N PRO A 44 0.04 -13.72 3.07
CA PRO A 44 -0.19 -12.56 2.22
C PRO A 44 -0.87 -11.46 3.03
N VAL A 45 -0.32 -10.26 2.98
CA VAL A 45 -0.84 -9.11 3.74
C VAL A 45 -2.03 -8.51 3.00
N PRO A 46 -3.22 -8.44 3.62
CA PRO A 46 -4.39 -7.83 3.01
C PRO A 46 -4.19 -6.31 2.86
N SER A 47 -4.98 -5.68 2.01
CA SER A 47 -5.05 -4.22 1.96
C SER A 47 -5.70 -3.67 3.23
N PHE A 48 -5.44 -2.41 3.53
CA PHE A 48 -5.96 -1.71 4.69
C PHE A 48 -6.69 -0.43 4.27
N GLY A 49 -7.85 -0.19 4.82
CA GLY A 49 -8.74 0.93 4.48
C GLY A 49 -9.90 0.53 3.56
N SER A 50 -10.87 1.41 3.42
CA SER A 50 -12.08 1.16 2.62
C SER A 50 -11.79 1.05 1.13
N VAL A 51 -12.49 0.15 0.45
CA VAL A 51 -12.51 0.04 -1.01
C VAL A 51 -13.20 1.27 -1.66
N ASP A 52 -14.01 2.00 -0.91
CA ASP A 52 -14.68 3.23 -1.36
C ASP A 52 -13.77 4.48 -1.30
N GLY A 53 -12.50 4.32 -0.88
CA GLY A 53 -11.54 5.42 -0.81
C GLY A 53 -11.20 5.99 -2.19
N ARG A 54 -10.94 7.32 -2.25
CA ARG A 54 -10.50 8.00 -3.48
C ARG A 54 -8.99 7.91 -3.70
N LEU A 55 -8.22 7.53 -2.68
CA LEU A 55 -6.76 7.41 -2.74
C LEU A 55 -6.33 5.96 -2.50
N LEU A 56 -5.47 5.42 -3.37
CA LEU A 56 -4.75 4.16 -3.17
C LEU A 56 -3.25 4.43 -3.01
N VAL A 57 -2.66 4.02 -1.90
CA VAL A 57 -1.20 4.05 -1.73
C VAL A 57 -0.64 2.66 -1.98
N VAL A 58 0.28 2.55 -2.92
CA VAL A 58 0.90 1.28 -3.33
C VAL A 58 2.37 1.25 -2.91
N GLY A 59 2.72 0.27 -2.08
CA GLY A 59 4.11 -0.03 -1.72
C GLY A 59 4.70 -1.19 -2.52
N LEU A 60 5.91 -1.58 -2.15
CA LEU A 60 6.63 -2.68 -2.79
C LEU A 60 6.11 -4.05 -2.34
N ALA A 61 6.34 -4.37 -1.08
CA ALA A 61 6.03 -5.66 -0.44
C ALA A 61 6.10 -5.53 1.09
N PRO A 62 5.55 -6.50 1.85
CA PRO A 62 5.69 -6.54 3.31
C PRO A 62 7.16 -6.65 3.75
N GLY A 63 7.55 -5.90 4.78
CA GLY A 63 8.81 -6.07 5.47
C GLY A 63 8.74 -7.18 6.55
N LEU A 64 9.89 -7.79 6.87
CA LEU A 64 9.98 -8.94 7.79
C LEU A 64 9.38 -8.64 9.17
N LYS A 65 9.90 -7.59 9.85
CA LYS A 65 9.45 -7.18 11.18
C LYS A 65 8.24 -6.22 11.14
N GLY A 66 7.82 -5.82 9.94
CA GLY A 66 6.70 -4.93 9.67
C GLY A 66 5.42 -5.68 9.35
N ALA A 67 4.92 -5.46 8.13
CA ALA A 67 3.64 -6.00 7.70
C ALA A 67 3.56 -7.54 7.70
N ASN A 68 4.67 -8.25 7.48
CA ASN A 68 4.70 -9.70 7.61
C ASN A 68 4.46 -10.19 9.05
N ARG A 69 4.84 -9.38 10.07
CA ARG A 69 4.54 -9.65 11.47
C ARG A 69 3.13 -9.21 11.86
N SER A 70 2.77 -7.99 11.51
CA SER A 70 1.52 -7.34 11.97
C SER A 70 0.28 -7.76 11.17
N GLY A 71 0.43 -8.13 9.89
CA GLY A 71 -0.70 -8.38 8.98
C GLY A 71 -1.32 -7.12 8.39
N ARG A 72 -0.78 -5.92 8.67
CA ARG A 72 -1.26 -4.64 8.11
C ARG A 72 -0.13 -3.96 7.31
N PRO A 73 -0.39 -3.47 6.08
CA PRO A 73 0.62 -2.80 5.27
C PRO A 73 1.32 -1.67 6.03
N PHE A 74 2.61 -1.51 5.85
CA PHE A 74 3.47 -0.49 6.46
C PHE A 74 3.53 -0.50 7.99
N THR A 75 2.90 -1.45 8.67
CA THR A 75 2.83 -1.46 10.15
C THR A 75 3.99 -2.24 10.76
N GLY A 76 4.80 -1.53 11.56
CA GLY A 76 5.96 -2.09 12.25
C GLY A 76 7.29 -1.90 11.52
N ASP A 77 7.27 -1.32 10.33
CA ASP A 77 8.45 -0.88 9.60
C ASP A 77 8.66 0.63 9.79
N PHE A 78 9.91 1.08 9.67
CA PHE A 78 10.25 2.51 9.70
C PHE A 78 9.46 3.34 8.68
N ALA A 79 9.10 2.72 7.54
CA ALA A 79 8.27 3.35 6.52
C ALA A 79 6.88 3.75 7.03
N GLY A 80 6.33 2.98 7.98
CA GLY A 80 5.02 3.25 8.56
C GLY A 80 5.00 4.50 9.42
N ASP A 81 6.06 4.77 10.16
CA ASP A 81 6.11 5.95 11.04
C ASP A 81 5.91 7.24 10.23
N LEU A 82 6.66 7.40 9.13
CA LEU A 82 6.53 8.56 8.26
C LEU A 82 5.20 8.55 7.48
N LEU A 83 4.80 7.40 6.93
CA LEU A 83 3.57 7.30 6.14
C LEU A 83 2.33 7.62 6.98
N PHE A 84 2.16 6.98 8.14
CA PHE A 84 0.97 7.20 8.97
C PHE A 84 0.93 8.61 9.56
N ALA A 85 2.07 9.17 9.99
CA ALA A 85 2.14 10.57 10.41
C ALA A 85 1.70 11.53 9.28
N THR A 86 2.14 11.27 8.05
CA THR A 86 1.74 12.04 6.87
C THR A 86 0.24 11.89 6.58
N LEU A 87 -0.30 10.67 6.61
CA LEU A 87 -1.73 10.45 6.37
C LEU A 87 -2.61 11.17 7.40
N VAL A 88 -2.24 11.12 8.68
CA VAL A 88 -2.94 11.88 9.74
C VAL A 88 -2.86 13.38 9.49
N LYS A 89 -1.67 13.90 9.17
CA LYS A 89 -1.45 15.33 8.89
C LYS A 89 -2.35 15.87 7.77
N PHE A 90 -2.62 15.06 6.75
CA PHE A 90 -3.46 15.45 5.59
C PHE A 90 -4.91 14.97 5.67
N GLY A 91 -5.37 14.49 6.83
CA GLY A 91 -6.75 14.06 7.03
C GLY A 91 -7.13 12.76 6.29
N LEU A 92 -6.14 11.98 5.88
CA LEU A 92 -6.30 10.67 5.21
C LEU A 92 -6.28 9.50 6.21
N ALA A 93 -6.03 9.78 7.48
CA ALA A 93 -6.15 8.86 8.59
C ALA A 93 -6.51 9.60 9.87
N GLU A 94 -7.14 8.89 10.81
CA GLU A 94 -7.48 9.36 12.15
C GLU A 94 -7.11 8.31 13.20
N GLY A 95 -7.07 8.71 14.48
CA GLY A 95 -6.63 7.84 15.57
C GLY A 95 -5.11 7.85 15.74
N ALA A 96 -4.59 6.89 16.49
CA ALA A 96 -3.18 6.80 16.86
C ALA A 96 -2.53 5.55 16.28
N TYR A 97 -1.48 5.74 15.48
CA TYR A 97 -0.61 4.65 15.03
C TYR A 97 0.25 4.12 16.16
N ARG A 98 0.32 2.80 16.28
CA ARG A 98 1.20 2.10 17.21
C ARG A 98 1.94 0.97 16.51
N ALA A 99 3.27 1.11 16.37
CA ALA A 99 4.11 0.04 15.86
C ALA A 99 4.17 -1.15 16.84
N PRO A 100 4.22 -2.42 16.35
CA PRO A 100 4.56 -3.56 17.19
C PRO A 100 5.95 -3.38 17.81
N ARG A 101 6.11 -3.60 19.12
CA ARG A 101 7.36 -3.33 19.84
C ARG A 101 8.21 -4.57 20.13
N ASP A 102 7.60 -5.73 20.25
CA ASP A 102 8.23 -7.00 20.62
C ASP A 102 7.88 -8.12 19.63
N ASP A 103 8.33 -9.34 19.89
CA ASP A 103 8.06 -10.50 19.03
C ASP A 103 6.67 -11.13 19.24
N GLN A 104 5.80 -10.50 20.04
CA GLN A 104 4.43 -10.97 20.24
C GLN A 104 3.53 -10.61 19.06
N ALA A 105 2.34 -11.22 19.05
CA ALA A 105 1.30 -10.84 18.11
C ALA A 105 0.93 -9.36 18.30
N TRP A 106 0.82 -8.63 17.19
CA TRP A 106 0.41 -7.23 17.26
C TRP A 106 -1.07 -7.12 17.66
N SER A 107 -1.33 -6.38 18.74
CA SER A 107 -2.67 -6.22 19.30
C SER A 107 -3.52 -5.15 18.60
N GLY A 108 -2.95 -4.47 17.60
CA GLY A 108 -3.64 -3.37 16.92
C GLY A 108 -3.39 -2.00 17.55
N ASP A 109 -4.00 -1.01 16.96
CA ASP A 109 -4.06 0.38 17.40
C ASP A 109 -5.44 0.98 17.03
N THR A 110 -5.63 2.29 17.25
CA THR A 110 -6.88 2.99 16.92
C THR A 110 -6.87 3.66 15.55
N LEU A 111 -5.78 3.49 14.77
CA LEU A 111 -5.65 4.13 13.47
C LEU A 111 -6.65 3.57 12.47
N SER A 112 -7.42 4.44 11.86
CA SER A 112 -8.28 4.15 10.71
C SER A 112 -7.94 5.07 9.54
N LEU A 113 -8.19 4.62 8.31
CA LEU A 113 -7.98 5.42 7.12
C LEU A 113 -9.26 6.15 6.73
N VAL A 114 -9.11 7.40 6.31
CA VAL A 114 -10.18 8.25 5.81
C VAL A 114 -9.97 8.44 4.30
N ASP A 115 -10.94 8.00 3.50
CA ASP A 115 -10.93 8.16 2.04
C ASP A 115 -9.65 7.64 1.34
N ALA A 116 -8.95 6.71 1.99
CA ALA A 116 -7.69 6.14 1.55
C ALA A 116 -7.63 4.62 1.78
N ARG A 117 -6.81 3.94 0.97
CA ARG A 117 -6.52 2.52 1.07
C ARG A 117 -5.03 2.28 0.84
N LEU A 118 -4.44 1.35 1.59
CA LEU A 118 -3.03 0.98 1.48
C LEU A 118 -2.89 -0.45 0.98
N THR A 119 -1.95 -0.66 0.07
CA THR A 119 -1.65 -1.98 -0.49
C THR A 119 -0.17 -2.11 -0.87
N ASN A 120 0.22 -3.27 -1.39
CA ASN A 120 1.54 -3.53 -1.94
C ASN A 120 1.44 -4.21 -3.31
N ALA A 121 2.42 -3.96 -4.17
CA ALA A 121 2.56 -4.63 -5.47
C ALA A 121 2.72 -6.15 -5.32
N VAL A 122 3.41 -6.61 -4.26
CA VAL A 122 3.51 -8.01 -3.87
C VAL A 122 2.97 -8.17 -2.44
N ARG A 123 2.05 -9.10 -2.23
CA ARG A 123 1.36 -9.26 -0.95
C ARG A 123 2.13 -10.09 0.08
N CYS A 124 3.15 -10.81 -0.33
CA CYS A 124 3.99 -11.66 0.52
C CYS A 124 5.36 -11.03 0.74
N LEU A 125 5.99 -11.32 1.89
CA LEU A 125 7.38 -10.95 2.15
C LEU A 125 8.31 -11.66 1.17
N PRO A 126 9.12 -10.92 0.37
CA PRO A 126 10.18 -11.52 -0.42
C PRO A 126 11.51 -11.56 0.38
N PRO A 127 12.41 -12.54 0.13
CA PRO A 127 13.76 -12.51 0.67
C PRO A 127 14.45 -11.16 0.39
N ASP A 128 15.14 -10.62 1.40
CA ASP A 128 15.89 -9.34 1.33
C ASP A 128 15.04 -8.13 0.90
N ASN A 129 13.71 -8.20 1.06
CA ASN A 129 12.76 -7.21 0.56
C ASN A 129 12.87 -6.99 -0.97
N LYS A 130 13.32 -8.01 -1.73
CA LYS A 130 13.53 -7.95 -3.18
C LYS A 130 12.62 -8.95 -3.89
N PRO A 131 11.42 -8.55 -4.31
CA PRO A 131 10.57 -9.41 -5.13
C PRO A 131 11.18 -9.61 -6.52
N LEU A 132 11.02 -10.80 -7.08
CA LEU A 132 11.38 -11.08 -8.46
C LEU A 132 10.33 -10.51 -9.43
N PRO A 133 10.72 -10.16 -10.67
CA PRO A 133 9.77 -9.70 -11.69
C PRO A 133 8.60 -10.66 -11.92
N ALA A 134 8.84 -11.97 -11.86
CA ALA A 134 7.82 -13.00 -11.98
C ALA A 134 6.80 -12.94 -10.82
N GLU A 135 7.24 -12.65 -9.59
CA GLU A 135 6.38 -12.53 -8.41
C GLU A 135 5.51 -11.28 -8.48
N ILE A 136 6.07 -10.15 -8.95
CA ILE A 136 5.32 -8.92 -9.22
C ILE A 136 4.26 -9.17 -10.28
N LYS A 137 4.63 -9.84 -11.39
CA LYS A 137 3.71 -10.21 -12.46
C LYS A 137 2.58 -11.12 -11.95
N THR A 138 2.91 -12.14 -11.16
CA THR A 138 1.94 -13.09 -10.59
C THR A 138 0.98 -12.42 -9.60
N CYS A 139 1.45 -11.45 -8.83
CA CYS A 139 0.64 -10.75 -7.83
C CYS A 139 -0.19 -9.60 -8.42
N ARG A 140 0.07 -9.20 -9.68
CA ARG A 140 -0.58 -8.08 -10.38
C ARG A 140 -2.09 -8.20 -10.44
N ASP A 141 -2.63 -9.42 -10.62
CA ASP A 141 -4.07 -9.64 -10.74
C ASP A 141 -4.83 -9.12 -9.51
N PHE A 142 -4.23 -9.24 -8.32
CA PHE A 142 -4.82 -8.74 -7.09
C PHE A 142 -4.80 -7.20 -7.03
N LEU A 143 -3.73 -6.57 -7.52
CA LEU A 143 -3.67 -5.11 -7.60
C LEU A 143 -4.64 -4.56 -8.65
N ALA A 144 -4.75 -5.21 -9.80
CA ALA A 144 -5.69 -4.84 -10.85
C ALA A 144 -7.15 -4.98 -10.38
N GLY A 145 -7.47 -6.10 -9.72
CA GLY A 145 -8.79 -6.32 -9.12
C GLY A 145 -9.12 -5.27 -8.05
N GLU A 146 -8.15 -4.87 -7.24
CA GLU A 146 -8.32 -3.83 -6.24
C GLU A 146 -8.59 -2.46 -6.85
N ILE A 147 -7.80 -2.05 -7.85
CA ILE A 147 -8.02 -0.80 -8.59
C ILE A 147 -9.41 -0.78 -9.25
N THR A 148 -9.83 -1.90 -9.83
CA THR A 148 -11.15 -2.04 -10.47
C THR A 148 -12.30 -1.93 -9.45
N ALA A 149 -12.15 -2.53 -8.27
CA ALA A 149 -13.16 -2.51 -7.23
C ALA A 149 -13.32 -1.13 -6.56
N MET A 150 -12.27 -0.31 -6.57
CA MET A 150 -12.28 1.06 -6.03
C MET A 150 -12.96 2.03 -7.01
N THR A 151 -14.29 1.95 -7.14
CA THR A 151 -15.07 2.73 -8.13
C THR A 151 -14.96 4.25 -7.96
N ARG A 152 -14.59 4.71 -6.77
CA ARG A 152 -14.36 6.12 -6.46
C ARG A 152 -12.89 6.55 -6.57
N LEU A 153 -11.99 5.65 -6.97
CA LEU A 153 -10.56 5.95 -7.07
C LEU A 153 -10.29 7.15 -8.00
N ARG A 154 -9.50 8.10 -7.52
CA ARG A 154 -9.08 9.30 -8.24
C ARG A 154 -7.56 9.46 -8.28
N ALA A 155 -6.85 8.90 -7.30
CA ALA A 155 -5.40 9.01 -7.26
C ALA A 155 -4.74 7.71 -6.74
N ILE A 156 -3.60 7.39 -7.32
CA ILE A 156 -2.66 6.37 -6.81
C ILE A 156 -1.38 7.09 -6.40
N VAL A 157 -0.91 6.85 -5.17
CA VAL A 157 0.45 7.24 -4.75
C VAL A 157 1.34 6.00 -4.78
N ALA A 158 2.33 5.99 -5.67
CA ALA A 158 3.28 4.90 -5.81
C ALA A 158 4.56 5.19 -5.00
N LEU A 159 4.84 4.35 -4.01
CA LEU A 159 6.02 4.46 -3.16
C LEU A 159 7.20 3.67 -3.75
N GLY A 160 7.93 4.31 -4.65
CA GLY A 160 9.08 3.78 -5.37
C GLY A 160 8.75 3.25 -6.77
N ARG A 161 9.81 3.09 -7.58
CA ARG A 161 9.69 2.67 -9.00
C ARG A 161 8.92 1.37 -9.18
N VAL A 162 9.16 0.35 -8.35
CA VAL A 162 8.47 -0.94 -8.51
C VAL A 162 6.96 -0.82 -8.28
N ALA A 163 6.54 -0.01 -7.32
CA ALA A 163 5.12 0.27 -7.07
C ALA A 163 4.49 1.05 -8.24
N HIS A 164 5.21 2.03 -8.79
CA HIS A 164 4.82 2.77 -9.99
C HIS A 164 4.62 1.84 -11.20
N ASP A 165 5.65 1.03 -11.53
CA ASP A 165 5.61 0.12 -12.67
C ASP A 165 4.49 -0.95 -12.49
N ALA A 166 4.28 -1.41 -11.25
CA ALA A 166 3.19 -2.34 -10.92
C ALA A 166 1.81 -1.70 -11.09
N ALA A 167 1.64 -0.43 -10.70
CA ALA A 167 0.39 0.30 -10.89
C ALA A 167 0.08 0.50 -12.38
N LEU A 168 1.05 0.95 -13.19
CA LEU A 168 0.87 1.06 -14.65
C LEU A 168 0.50 -0.29 -15.26
N ALA A 169 1.21 -1.35 -14.89
CA ALA A 169 0.94 -2.68 -15.41
C ALA A 169 -0.44 -3.23 -14.99
N ALA A 170 -0.91 -2.92 -13.77
CA ALA A 170 -2.25 -3.28 -13.28
C ALA A 170 -3.36 -2.52 -14.06
N LEU A 171 -3.07 -1.30 -14.50
CA LEU A 171 -3.92 -0.48 -15.37
C LEU A 171 -3.80 -0.86 -16.86
N SER A 172 -3.01 -1.87 -17.21
CA SER A 172 -2.71 -2.25 -18.60
C SER A 172 -2.05 -1.14 -19.43
N LEU A 173 -1.34 -0.23 -18.76
CA LEU A 173 -0.60 0.86 -19.40
C LEU A 173 0.86 0.47 -19.65
N LYS A 174 1.45 1.04 -20.71
CA LYS A 174 2.88 0.83 -21.02
C LYS A 174 3.76 1.62 -20.03
N PRO A 175 4.92 1.11 -19.63
CA PRO A 175 5.86 1.87 -18.78
C PRO A 175 6.28 3.23 -19.37
N SER A 176 6.28 3.37 -20.69
CA SER A 176 6.57 4.62 -21.38
C SER A 176 5.48 5.69 -21.28
N SER A 177 4.27 5.33 -20.82
CA SER A 177 3.16 6.29 -20.69
C SER A 177 3.36 7.27 -19.54
N ALA A 178 4.17 6.90 -18.53
CA ALA A 178 4.52 7.75 -17.39
C ALA A 178 5.91 7.38 -16.88
N ALA A 179 6.85 8.31 -16.91
CA ALA A 179 8.21 8.06 -16.40
C ALA A 179 8.28 8.33 -14.91
N PHE A 180 8.66 7.33 -14.09
CA PHE A 180 8.83 7.49 -12.65
C PHE A 180 9.76 8.66 -12.30
N GLY A 181 9.33 9.49 -11.37
CA GLY A 181 10.15 10.55 -10.79
C GLY A 181 9.53 11.08 -9.51
N HIS A 182 10.32 11.17 -8.43
CA HIS A 182 9.81 11.69 -7.16
C HIS A 182 9.15 13.07 -7.34
N GLY A 183 7.95 13.24 -6.79
CA GLY A 183 7.14 14.46 -6.91
C GLY A 183 6.40 14.62 -8.24
N ARG A 184 6.58 13.71 -9.21
CA ARG A 184 5.80 13.75 -10.45
C ARG A 184 4.37 13.28 -10.21
N ILE A 185 3.43 13.95 -10.86
CA ILE A 185 2.02 13.56 -10.93
C ILE A 185 1.62 13.44 -12.40
N HIS A 186 1.20 12.25 -12.77
CA HIS A 186 0.78 11.91 -14.13
C HIS A 186 -0.74 11.84 -14.18
N ALA A 187 -1.33 12.49 -15.20
CA ALA A 187 -2.74 12.29 -15.52
C ALA A 187 -2.86 11.04 -16.42
N LEU A 188 -3.53 10.01 -15.91
CA LEU A 188 -3.79 8.77 -16.63
C LEU A 188 -5.27 8.71 -17.08
N PRO A 189 -5.58 8.03 -18.22
CA PRO A 189 -6.97 7.79 -18.61
C PRO A 189 -7.66 6.84 -17.61
N PRO A 190 -8.97 7.01 -17.36
CA PRO A 190 -9.89 8.09 -17.63
C PRO A 190 -9.97 9.15 -16.51
N GLY A 191 -8.90 9.89 -16.24
CA GLY A 191 -8.87 10.95 -15.21
C GLY A 191 -8.32 10.50 -13.86
N LEU A 192 -7.59 9.37 -13.82
CA LEU A 192 -6.86 8.89 -12.66
C LEU A 192 -5.51 9.59 -12.53
N LEU A 193 -5.13 10.01 -11.35
CA LEU A 193 -3.80 10.55 -11.06
C LEU A 193 -2.87 9.43 -10.58
N LEU A 194 -1.62 9.42 -11.08
CA LEU A 194 -0.53 8.61 -10.53
C LEU A 194 0.56 9.54 -10.02
N ALA A 195 0.73 9.58 -8.71
CA ALA A 195 1.75 10.41 -8.05
C ALA A 195 2.91 9.53 -7.57
N ASP A 196 4.12 9.97 -7.83
CA ASP A 196 5.33 9.24 -7.52
C ASP A 196 6.05 9.79 -6.28
N SER A 197 6.40 8.92 -5.36
CA SER A 197 7.34 9.23 -4.29
C SER A 197 8.50 8.23 -4.27
N TYR A 198 9.69 8.66 -3.85
CA TYR A 198 10.66 7.70 -3.34
C TYR A 198 10.03 6.93 -2.17
N HIS A 199 10.41 5.66 -2.02
CA HIS A 199 9.92 4.84 -0.92
C HIS A 199 10.39 5.42 0.43
N CYS A 200 9.49 5.54 1.40
CA CYS A 200 9.76 6.06 2.75
C CYS A 200 10.53 5.07 3.65
N SER A 201 11.45 4.31 3.07
CA SER A 201 12.31 3.36 3.79
C SER A 201 13.37 4.06 4.62
N ARG A 202 13.84 3.39 5.68
CA ARG A 202 14.97 3.86 6.49
C ARG A 202 16.19 4.23 5.64
N TYR A 203 16.48 3.46 4.59
CA TYR A 203 17.62 3.75 3.71
C TYR A 203 17.47 5.13 3.04
N ASN A 204 16.33 5.40 2.40
CA ASN A 204 16.14 6.67 1.70
C ASN A 204 16.08 7.88 2.66
N THR A 205 15.52 7.71 3.86
CA THR A 205 15.46 8.79 4.84
C THR A 205 16.81 9.05 5.50
N ASN A 206 17.56 8.01 5.88
CA ASN A 206 18.87 8.17 6.52
C ASN A 206 19.93 8.70 5.55
N THR A 207 19.81 8.41 4.25
CA THR A 207 20.75 8.94 3.22
C THR A 207 20.34 10.34 2.73
N GLY A 208 19.27 10.92 3.23
CA GLY A 208 18.76 12.22 2.77
C GLY A 208 18.14 12.19 1.37
N ARG A 209 18.01 11.02 0.73
CA ARG A 209 17.36 10.88 -0.59
C ARG A 209 15.88 11.25 -0.52
N LEU A 210 15.25 11.01 0.62
CA LEU A 210 13.88 11.41 0.92
C LEU A 210 13.83 12.07 2.29
N THR A 211 13.44 13.34 2.35
CA THR A 211 13.12 14.01 3.60
C THR A 211 11.63 13.93 3.91
N PRO A 212 11.20 14.09 5.19
CA PRO A 212 9.78 14.18 5.53
C PRO A 212 9.05 15.25 4.72
N ALA A 213 9.64 16.44 4.56
CA ALA A 213 9.06 17.53 3.77
C ALA A 213 8.85 17.16 2.30
N MET A 214 9.80 16.48 1.68
CA MET A 214 9.66 15.98 0.30
C MET A 214 8.51 14.95 0.20
N PHE A 215 8.39 14.06 1.18
CA PHE A 215 7.34 13.04 1.21
C PHE A 215 5.95 13.68 1.38
N GLU A 216 5.83 14.59 2.34
CA GLU A 216 4.61 15.33 2.62
C GLU A 216 4.15 16.18 1.43
N ALA A 217 5.08 16.80 0.68
CA ALA A 217 4.77 17.60 -0.49
C ALA A 217 4.02 16.78 -1.58
N VAL A 218 4.34 15.49 -1.73
CA VAL A 218 3.60 14.60 -2.65
C VAL A 218 2.15 14.44 -2.21
N PHE A 219 1.92 14.18 -0.91
CA PHE A 219 0.57 14.01 -0.38
C PHE A 219 -0.23 15.32 -0.40
N ALA A 220 0.40 16.45 -0.05
CA ALA A 220 -0.22 17.77 -0.17
C ALA A 220 -0.74 18.03 -1.59
N ALA A 221 0.12 17.80 -2.60
CA ALA A 221 -0.24 17.99 -4.00
C ALA A 221 -1.34 17.03 -4.50
N VAL A 222 -1.44 15.83 -3.94
CA VAL A 222 -2.53 14.88 -4.25
C VAL A 222 -3.83 15.30 -3.59
N VAL A 223 -3.80 15.66 -2.29
CA VAL A 223 -4.99 16.08 -1.53
C VAL A 223 -5.60 17.36 -2.14
N ASP A 224 -4.77 18.32 -2.52
CA ASP A 224 -5.23 19.54 -3.22
C ASP A 224 -6.03 19.20 -4.48
N ARG A 225 -5.54 18.28 -5.32
CA ARG A 225 -6.22 17.84 -6.53
C ARG A 225 -7.50 17.03 -6.26
N LEU A 226 -7.52 16.25 -5.18
CA LEU A 226 -8.71 15.51 -4.75
C LEU A 226 -9.80 16.45 -4.22
N GLY A 227 -9.42 17.54 -3.55
CA GLY A 227 -10.34 18.58 -3.09
C GLY A 227 -10.92 19.43 -4.23
N ALA A 228 -10.10 19.75 -5.23
CA ALA A 228 -10.53 20.52 -6.39
C ALA A 228 -11.50 19.77 -7.35
N ALA A 229 -11.57 18.42 -7.22
CA ALA A 229 -12.42 17.56 -8.05
C ALA A 229 -13.75 17.13 -7.36
N SER A 230 -14.10 17.78 -6.23
CA SER A 230 -15.29 17.45 -5.41
C SER A 230 -16.52 18.26 -5.83
#